data_45857f2fe0b68221cd27ee2955d9a8e7
#
_entry.id   45857f2fe0b68221cd27ee2955d9a8e7
#
_cell.length_a   1.000
_cell.length_b   1.000
_cell.length_c   1.000
_cell.angle_alpha   90.00
_cell.angle_beta   90.00
_cell.angle_gamma   90.00
#
_symmetry.space_group_name_H-M   'P 1'
#
loop_
_entity.id
_entity.type
_entity.pdbx_description
1 polymer ?
#
loop_
_entity_poly.entity_id
_entity_poly.type
_entity_poly.pdbx_seq_one_letter_code
_entity_poly.pdbx_strand_id
1 'polypeptide(L)'
;MHKKHFFLSNNIAEARGFSPQKQGFDGHTLPSKDRVAQASMVKEQYVAVVNQIVTHLEEREKQGQPVANGIYVDLKMDKSFIPNSLGKQDSPKGATIMKVTDNGDENDVDVTVYVKKDKKDWLKNKVDDYSSKNTAKGKPCNERLIAPINGVVATDIRTLYVSAEEFETIPKEGSYIYELWMSHSKENSQERIENTLHQLGIEKMAEPLLFDGVDVWLIKSTKQQLCTLPLSLGYIEGIRPYHKPSILTSSNPEKREWSELIKGEITYDQDADVIVGILDSGVNNAHELLKPALPDERMDVAIGVLEATDKTDHGTGMAGLALLGDLTNIAYQRETPVAVHHALSSVKIYEAGYETPKEFYGAVIEEAIGKASDMGASILCMAITDESAYNGIATSSSAALDESIYHQGQCDRLVLVSAGNIQTPDVDHNNYIESCKANAVQSPAQAWNALTVGAYTEKTLVGDESFKPLAAPGGVSPYSCSSYPWHEKRNKPEIVMEGGNVAYHDLLRETSHSDLSLVTTSNEQEEPLEPFNATSAATGLAHR
;
A
#
# COMPACT_ATOMS: atom_id res chain seq x y z
N MET A 1 -31.13 -9.54 -3.53
CA MET A 1 -31.08 -10.90 -4.10
C MET A 1 -30.17 -11.72 -3.21
N HIS A 2 -30.69 -12.66 -2.41
CA HIS A 2 -29.83 -13.51 -1.57
C HIS A 2 -28.95 -14.37 -2.48
N LYS A 3 -27.63 -14.17 -2.45
CA LYS A 3 -26.68 -15.07 -3.10
C LYS A 3 -26.76 -16.42 -2.41
N LYS A 4 -27.06 -17.48 -3.17
CA LYS A 4 -27.07 -18.86 -2.64
C LYS A 4 -25.64 -19.25 -2.28
N HIS A 5 -25.43 -19.65 -1.04
CA HIS A 5 -24.17 -20.27 -0.63
C HIS A 5 -23.97 -21.63 -1.33
N PHE A 6 -22.72 -22.01 -1.57
CA PHE A 6 -22.40 -23.36 -1.99
C PHE A 6 -22.67 -24.31 -0.82
N PHE A 7 -23.56 -25.29 -1.04
CA PHE A 7 -23.76 -26.39 -0.12
C PHE A 7 -23.04 -27.63 -0.67
N LEU A 8 -22.14 -28.19 0.13
CA LEU A 8 -21.65 -29.54 -0.15
C LEU A 8 -22.81 -30.52 0.04
N SER A 9 -23.09 -31.37 -0.96
CA SER A 9 -24.12 -32.39 -0.81
C SER A 9 -23.72 -33.36 0.30
N ASN A 10 -24.67 -33.79 1.11
CA ASN A 10 -24.44 -34.76 2.19
C ASN A 10 -23.80 -36.09 1.72
N ASN A 11 -23.79 -36.36 0.42
CA ASN A 11 -23.19 -37.56 -0.18
C ASN A 11 -21.66 -37.44 -0.38
N ILE A 12 -21.07 -36.26 -0.19
CA ILE A 12 -19.62 -36.01 -0.34
C ILE A 12 -18.96 -35.75 1.02
N ALA A 13 -19.74 -35.43 2.05
CA ALA A 13 -19.24 -35.16 3.40
C ALA A 13 -19.28 -36.43 4.24
N GLU A 14 -18.15 -37.01 4.60
CA GLU A 14 -18.07 -37.90 5.76
C GLU A 14 -18.45 -37.08 7.00
N ALA A 15 -19.63 -37.33 7.54
CA ALA A 15 -20.05 -36.79 8.83
C ALA A 15 -19.20 -37.43 9.93
N ARG A 16 -18.05 -36.90 10.24
CA ARG A 16 -17.37 -37.18 11.50
C ARG A 16 -18.04 -36.33 12.57
N GLY A 17 -18.66 -36.99 13.55
CA GLY A 17 -19.22 -36.31 14.73
C GLY A 17 -18.13 -35.48 15.40
N PHE A 18 -18.14 -34.16 15.17
CA PHE A 18 -17.36 -33.22 15.96
C PHE A 18 -18.04 -33.12 17.33
N SER A 19 -17.55 -33.89 18.29
CA SER A 19 -17.75 -33.54 19.69
C SER A 19 -16.71 -32.46 19.99
N PRO A 20 -17.13 -31.19 20.23
CA PRO A 20 -16.19 -30.24 20.80
C PRO A 20 -15.64 -30.96 22.04
N GLN A 21 -14.29 -31.04 22.15
CA GLN A 21 -13.71 -31.37 23.43
C GLN A 21 -14.50 -30.48 24.40
N LYS A 22 -15.25 -31.09 25.33
CA LYS A 22 -15.65 -30.36 26.50
C LYS A 22 -14.30 -29.85 27.01
N GLN A 23 -13.98 -28.59 26.71
CA GLN A 23 -13.05 -27.87 27.53
C GLN A 23 -13.65 -28.09 28.91
N GLY A 24 -13.04 -29.03 29.62
CA GLY A 24 -13.34 -29.18 31.03
C GLY A 24 -13.26 -27.75 31.47
N PHE A 25 -14.27 -27.28 32.19
CA PHE A 25 -14.15 -26.04 32.91
C PHE A 25 -12.81 -26.18 33.67
N ASP A 26 -11.72 -25.84 33.02
CA ASP A 26 -10.50 -25.52 33.72
C ASP A 26 -10.95 -24.42 34.63
N GLY A 27 -10.93 -24.72 35.93
CA GLY A 27 -11.55 -23.88 36.93
C GLY A 27 -10.80 -22.56 37.07
N HIS A 28 -10.88 -21.73 36.01
CA HIS A 28 -10.49 -20.34 36.08
C HIS A 28 -11.44 -19.70 37.09
N THR A 29 -10.97 -19.64 38.32
CA THR A 29 -11.62 -18.89 39.39
C THR A 29 -11.60 -17.43 38.99
N LEU A 30 -12.77 -16.80 38.99
CA LEU A 30 -12.89 -15.36 38.80
C LEU A 30 -11.86 -14.64 39.68
N PRO A 31 -11.23 -13.56 39.18
CA PRO A 31 -10.27 -12.79 39.96
C PRO A 31 -10.87 -12.43 41.33
N SER A 32 -10.16 -12.76 42.39
CA SER A 32 -10.59 -12.40 43.76
C SER A 32 -10.27 -10.92 43.98
N LYS A 33 -11.28 -10.05 43.82
CA LYS A 33 -11.18 -8.61 44.04
C LYS A 33 -12.10 -8.17 45.14
N ASP A 34 -11.70 -7.11 45.85
CA ASP A 34 -12.64 -6.46 46.78
C ASP A 34 -13.82 -5.91 46.00
N ARG A 35 -15.03 -6.40 46.37
CA ARG A 35 -16.27 -6.11 45.66
C ARG A 35 -16.61 -4.62 45.61
N VAL A 36 -16.38 -3.91 46.72
CA VAL A 36 -16.72 -2.50 46.83
C VAL A 36 -15.74 -1.64 46.05
N ALA A 37 -14.45 -1.92 46.23
CA ALA A 37 -13.38 -1.23 45.49
C ALA A 37 -13.53 -1.45 43.97
N GLN A 38 -13.81 -2.70 43.54
CA GLN A 38 -14.00 -3.03 42.11
C GLN A 38 -15.22 -2.30 41.55
N ALA A 39 -16.34 -2.28 42.27
CA ALA A 39 -17.53 -1.56 41.83
C ALA A 39 -17.30 -0.05 41.72
N SER A 40 -16.62 0.55 42.70
CA SER A 40 -16.29 1.99 42.68
C SER A 40 -15.41 2.32 41.48
N MET A 41 -14.32 1.61 41.29
CA MET A 41 -13.36 1.82 40.19
C MET A 41 -14.06 1.75 38.81
N VAL A 42 -14.77 0.66 38.51
CA VAL A 42 -15.45 0.48 37.22
C VAL A 42 -16.51 1.55 36.99
N LYS A 43 -17.29 1.88 38.02
CA LYS A 43 -18.34 2.91 37.93
C LYS A 43 -17.78 4.30 37.67
N GLU A 44 -16.77 4.71 38.43
CA GLU A 44 -16.15 6.02 38.32
C GLU A 44 -15.53 6.22 36.93
N GLN A 45 -14.74 5.26 36.47
CA GLN A 45 -14.11 5.33 35.15
C GLN A 45 -15.18 5.34 34.04
N TYR A 46 -16.17 4.44 34.09
CA TYR A 46 -17.23 4.40 33.09
C TYR A 46 -18.02 5.73 33.00
N VAL A 47 -18.43 6.26 34.14
CA VAL A 47 -19.19 7.54 34.18
C VAL A 47 -18.34 8.70 33.65
N ALA A 48 -17.05 8.76 33.98
CA ALA A 48 -16.14 9.77 33.48
C ALA A 48 -16.01 9.70 31.95
N VAL A 49 -15.78 8.50 31.40
CA VAL A 49 -15.66 8.24 29.97
C VAL A 49 -16.96 8.61 29.23
N VAL A 50 -18.10 8.14 29.73
CA VAL A 50 -19.42 8.43 29.13
C VAL A 50 -19.68 9.93 29.07
N ASN A 51 -19.43 10.64 30.17
CA ASN A 51 -19.64 12.09 30.23
C ASN A 51 -18.75 12.84 29.25
N GLN A 52 -17.47 12.47 29.16
CA GLN A 52 -16.53 13.05 28.21
C GLN A 52 -17.01 12.88 26.77
N ILE A 53 -17.37 11.65 26.36
CA ILE A 53 -17.80 11.37 24.99
C ILE A 53 -19.14 12.07 24.69
N VAL A 54 -20.11 12.00 25.60
CA VAL A 54 -21.44 12.65 25.42
C VAL A 54 -21.30 14.16 25.25
N THR A 55 -20.46 14.82 26.06
CA THR A 55 -20.18 16.25 25.92
C THR A 55 -19.62 16.56 24.53
N HIS A 56 -18.67 15.76 24.06
CA HIS A 56 -18.09 15.94 22.75
C HIS A 56 -19.12 15.72 21.62
N LEU A 57 -19.98 14.71 21.72
CA LEU A 57 -21.05 14.50 20.75
C LEU A 57 -22.07 15.66 20.73
N GLU A 58 -22.42 16.22 21.88
CA GLU A 58 -23.32 17.38 21.99
C GLU A 58 -22.69 18.65 21.35
N GLU A 59 -21.39 18.84 21.48
CA GLU A 59 -20.66 19.93 20.83
C GLU A 59 -20.66 19.76 19.31
N ARG A 60 -20.41 18.56 18.81
CA ARG A 60 -20.46 18.24 17.38
C ARG A 60 -21.87 18.45 16.80
N GLU A 61 -22.90 18.01 17.52
CA GLU A 61 -24.32 18.19 17.12
C GLU A 61 -24.69 19.67 17.00
N LYS A 62 -24.23 20.51 17.94
CA LYS A 62 -24.40 21.98 17.88
C LYS A 62 -23.69 22.62 16.68
N GLN A 63 -22.61 22.01 16.22
CA GLN A 63 -21.86 22.45 15.04
C GLN A 63 -22.45 21.89 13.71
N GLY A 64 -23.55 21.14 13.78
CA GLY A 64 -24.17 20.52 12.59
C GLY A 64 -23.37 19.35 12.00
N GLN A 65 -22.42 18.81 12.78
CA GLN A 65 -21.64 17.64 12.35
C GLN A 65 -22.42 16.35 12.61
N PRO A 66 -22.20 15.29 11.78
CA PRO A 66 -22.85 14.01 12.03
C PRO A 66 -22.38 13.40 13.35
N VAL A 67 -23.33 12.81 14.09
CA VAL A 67 -23.07 12.15 15.38
C VAL A 67 -23.66 10.77 15.43
N ALA A 68 -22.94 9.84 16.05
CA ALA A 68 -23.38 8.48 16.31
C ALA A 68 -24.55 8.45 17.32
N ASN A 69 -25.44 7.46 17.21
CA ASN A 69 -26.53 7.24 18.16
C ASN A 69 -26.09 6.48 19.42
N GLY A 70 -24.81 6.39 19.68
CA GLY A 70 -24.21 5.72 20.82
C GLY A 70 -22.76 6.09 20.99
N ILE A 71 -22.10 5.38 21.87
CA ILE A 71 -20.70 5.61 22.24
C ILE A 71 -19.91 4.32 22.18
N TYR A 72 -18.63 4.41 21.85
CA TYR A 72 -17.68 3.32 21.97
C TYR A 72 -16.90 3.44 23.26
N VAL A 73 -16.76 2.32 23.97
CA VAL A 73 -16.03 2.23 25.24
C VAL A 73 -15.18 0.97 25.23
N ASP A 74 -13.91 1.08 25.57
CA ASP A 74 -13.03 -0.07 25.73
C ASP A 74 -12.99 -0.52 27.18
N LEU A 75 -13.29 -1.80 27.38
CA LEU A 75 -13.16 -2.49 28.66
C LEU A 75 -11.86 -3.29 28.61
N LYS A 76 -10.90 -2.95 29.46
CA LYS A 76 -9.71 -3.77 29.68
C LYS A 76 -10.12 -4.96 30.54
N MET A 77 -10.04 -6.15 30.00
CA MET A 77 -10.57 -7.35 30.63
C MET A 77 -9.55 -8.48 30.66
N ASP A 78 -9.60 -9.28 31.72
CA ASP A 78 -8.82 -10.50 31.80
C ASP A 78 -9.17 -11.46 30.62
N LYS A 79 -8.15 -11.89 29.86
CA LYS A 79 -8.27 -12.77 28.69
C LYS A 79 -9.11 -14.02 28.93
N SER A 80 -9.07 -14.56 30.14
CA SER A 80 -9.75 -15.80 30.51
C SER A 80 -11.28 -15.63 30.69
N PHE A 81 -11.79 -14.39 30.71
CA PHE A 81 -13.17 -14.09 31.12
C PHE A 81 -13.94 -13.16 30.21
N ILE A 82 -13.73 -13.22 28.90
CA ILE A 82 -14.54 -12.44 27.96
C ILE A 82 -16.01 -12.92 28.06
N PRO A 83 -16.96 -12.09 28.50
CA PRO A 83 -18.29 -12.56 28.78
C PRO A 83 -19.12 -12.76 27.52
N ASN A 84 -19.60 -13.99 27.29
CA ASN A 84 -20.62 -14.32 26.28
C ASN A 84 -21.95 -13.54 26.47
N SER A 85 -22.08 -12.77 27.57
CA SER A 85 -23.26 -11.98 27.89
C SER A 85 -23.26 -10.57 27.32
N LEU A 86 -22.14 -10.11 26.79
CA LEU A 86 -22.05 -8.89 25.98
C LEU A 86 -22.50 -9.29 24.57
N GLY A 87 -23.66 -8.95 24.26
CA GLY A 87 -24.52 -9.59 23.36
C GLY A 87 -24.27 -9.59 21.86
N LYS A 88 -25.19 -10.22 21.22
CA LYS A 88 -25.49 -10.21 19.80
C LYS A 88 -26.05 -8.83 19.41
N GLN A 89 -25.86 -8.45 18.14
CA GLN A 89 -26.47 -7.29 17.52
C GLN A 89 -27.94 -7.10 17.91
N ASP A 90 -28.35 -5.86 18.08
CA ASP A 90 -29.72 -5.50 18.49
C ASP A 90 -30.20 -6.15 19.80
N SER A 91 -29.27 -6.54 20.66
CA SER A 91 -29.61 -7.02 21.98
C SER A 91 -30.45 -5.97 22.72
N PRO A 92 -31.60 -6.32 23.30
CA PRO A 92 -32.36 -5.41 24.16
C PRO A 92 -31.55 -4.94 25.38
N LYS A 93 -30.35 -5.50 25.58
CA LYS A 93 -29.44 -5.18 26.67
C LYS A 93 -28.67 -3.85 26.46
N GLY A 94 -28.67 -3.27 25.24
CA GLY A 94 -28.17 -1.92 24.99
C GLY A 94 -26.66 -1.79 24.78
N ALA A 95 -25.91 -2.88 24.81
CA ALA A 95 -24.47 -2.90 24.57
C ALA A 95 -24.07 -4.07 23.68
N THR A 96 -23.22 -3.85 22.70
CA THR A 96 -22.78 -4.85 21.71
C THR A 96 -21.25 -4.85 21.67
N ILE A 97 -20.62 -6.04 21.70
CA ILE A 97 -19.18 -6.17 21.45
C ILE A 97 -18.95 -5.92 19.95
N MET A 98 -18.08 -4.99 19.67
CA MET A 98 -17.64 -4.68 18.29
C MET A 98 -16.34 -5.40 17.96
N LYS A 99 -15.37 -5.38 18.87
CA LYS A 99 -14.05 -5.97 18.64
C LYS A 99 -13.45 -6.46 19.97
N VAL A 100 -12.59 -7.47 19.86
CA VAL A 100 -11.71 -7.91 20.95
C VAL A 100 -10.29 -7.83 20.39
N THR A 101 -9.45 -7.03 21.01
CA THR A 101 -8.08 -6.78 20.55
C THR A 101 -7.09 -7.26 21.62
N ASP A 102 -6.11 -8.05 21.20
CA ASP A 102 -4.96 -8.38 22.03
C ASP A 102 -4.04 -7.16 22.04
N ASN A 103 -3.82 -6.57 23.20
CA ASN A 103 -3.01 -5.37 23.38
C ASN A 103 -1.55 -5.69 23.74
N GLY A 104 -1.13 -6.95 23.61
CA GLY A 104 0.21 -7.42 23.96
C GLY A 104 0.44 -7.62 25.47
N ASP A 105 -0.54 -7.32 26.32
CA ASP A 105 -0.48 -7.66 27.74
C ASP A 105 -0.72 -9.18 27.92
N GLU A 106 0.09 -9.84 28.73
CA GLU A 106 -0.03 -11.29 28.95
C GLU A 106 -1.40 -11.70 29.50
N ASN A 107 -2.05 -10.82 30.28
CA ASN A 107 -3.24 -11.13 31.05
C ASN A 107 -4.50 -10.42 30.55
N ASP A 108 -4.39 -9.30 29.85
CA ASP A 108 -5.52 -8.44 29.49
C ASP A 108 -5.76 -8.37 27.97
N VAL A 109 -7.01 -8.14 27.60
CA VAL A 109 -7.46 -7.78 26.25
C VAL A 109 -8.34 -6.54 26.31
N ASP A 110 -8.35 -5.78 25.22
CA ASP A 110 -9.29 -4.67 25.05
C ASP A 110 -10.57 -5.16 24.38
N VAL A 111 -11.69 -4.99 25.06
CA VAL A 111 -13.03 -5.34 24.56
C VAL A 111 -13.76 -4.05 24.19
N THR A 112 -13.83 -3.73 22.91
CA THR A 112 -14.58 -2.58 22.40
C THR A 112 -16.07 -2.86 22.40
N VAL A 113 -16.82 -2.05 23.10
CA VAL A 113 -18.27 -2.15 23.24
C VAL A 113 -18.94 -0.91 22.71
N TYR A 114 -19.93 -1.07 21.81
CA TYR A 114 -20.83 0.01 21.41
C TYR A 114 -22.06 0.04 22.31
N VAL A 115 -22.33 1.19 22.93
CA VAL A 115 -23.45 1.41 23.86
C VAL A 115 -24.38 2.46 23.27
N LYS A 116 -25.67 2.15 23.09
CA LYS A 116 -26.68 3.08 22.59
C LYS A 116 -26.86 4.29 23.51
N LYS A 117 -27.10 5.47 22.94
CA LYS A 117 -27.27 6.75 23.68
C LYS A 117 -28.35 6.66 24.74
N ASP A 118 -29.48 5.98 24.44
CA ASP A 118 -30.59 5.77 25.39
C ASP A 118 -30.27 4.74 26.47
N LYS A 119 -29.18 3.99 26.35
CA LYS A 119 -28.69 2.96 27.29
C LYS A 119 -27.34 3.33 27.91
N LYS A 120 -26.92 4.58 27.86
CA LYS A 120 -25.61 5.05 28.35
C LYS A 120 -25.33 4.65 29.81
N ASP A 121 -26.36 4.42 30.63
CA ASP A 121 -26.21 3.95 32.02
C ASP A 121 -26.10 2.43 32.15
N TRP A 122 -25.99 1.69 31.04
CA TRP A 122 -26.01 0.22 31.02
C TRP A 122 -24.98 -0.40 31.96
N LEU A 123 -23.70 -0.04 31.86
CA LEU A 123 -22.68 -0.64 32.72
C LEU A 123 -22.78 -0.14 34.15
N LYS A 124 -23.08 1.14 34.36
CA LYS A 124 -23.34 1.71 35.70
C LYS A 124 -24.42 0.91 36.46
N ASN A 125 -25.57 0.63 35.81
CA ASN A 125 -26.62 -0.16 36.40
C ASN A 125 -26.17 -1.59 36.73
N LYS A 126 -25.33 -2.20 35.88
CA LYS A 126 -24.74 -3.52 36.14
C LYS A 126 -23.80 -3.53 37.33
N VAL A 127 -23.02 -2.45 37.49
CA VAL A 127 -22.11 -2.27 38.62
C VAL A 127 -22.90 -2.04 39.91
N ASP A 128 -23.97 -1.23 39.87
CA ASP A 128 -24.83 -1.00 41.02
C ASP A 128 -25.49 -2.31 41.51
N ASP A 129 -25.96 -3.16 40.57
CA ASP A 129 -26.46 -4.50 40.92
C ASP A 129 -25.34 -5.41 41.45
N TYR A 130 -24.12 -5.33 40.90
CA TYR A 130 -22.96 -6.09 41.38
C TYR A 130 -22.64 -5.71 42.83
N SER A 131 -22.60 -4.43 43.14
CA SER A 131 -22.21 -3.94 44.47
C SER A 131 -23.26 -4.28 45.56
N SER A 132 -24.57 -4.25 45.23
CA SER A 132 -25.63 -4.25 46.21
C SER A 132 -26.49 -5.54 46.24
N LYS A 133 -26.53 -6.33 45.14
CA LYS A 133 -27.42 -7.48 45.01
C LYS A 133 -26.66 -8.79 44.89
N ASN A 134 -27.28 -9.86 45.38
CA ASN A 134 -26.81 -11.24 45.20
C ASN A 134 -27.80 -12.06 44.39
N THR A 135 -27.28 -13.03 43.66
CA THR A 135 -28.07 -14.06 42.99
C THR A 135 -28.68 -15.03 44.01
N ALA A 136 -29.65 -15.86 43.61
CA ALA A 136 -30.22 -16.92 44.45
C ALA A 136 -29.17 -17.90 45.01
N LYS A 137 -27.97 -17.96 44.41
CA LYS A 137 -26.84 -18.79 44.85
C LYS A 137 -25.86 -18.04 45.78
N GLY A 138 -26.22 -16.84 46.25
CA GLY A 138 -25.42 -16.04 47.18
C GLY A 138 -24.23 -15.31 46.56
N LYS A 139 -23.98 -15.41 45.23
CA LYS A 139 -22.89 -14.70 44.52
C LYS A 139 -23.35 -13.32 44.09
N PRO A 140 -22.44 -12.33 43.97
CA PRO A 140 -22.77 -11.00 43.43
C PRO A 140 -23.47 -11.08 42.08
N CYS A 141 -24.50 -10.24 41.87
CA CYS A 141 -25.09 -10.09 40.54
C CYS A 141 -24.05 -9.54 39.55
N ASN A 142 -24.09 -9.98 38.28
CA ASN A 142 -23.15 -9.56 37.23
C ASN A 142 -21.66 -9.80 37.53
N GLU A 143 -21.30 -10.64 38.50
CA GLU A 143 -19.93 -10.93 38.93
C GLU A 143 -19.03 -11.29 37.74
N ARG A 144 -19.50 -12.17 36.82
CA ARG A 144 -18.78 -12.62 35.64
C ARG A 144 -18.47 -11.50 34.63
N LEU A 145 -19.22 -10.40 34.66
CA LEU A 145 -18.99 -9.24 33.81
C LEU A 145 -18.08 -8.24 34.50
N ILE A 146 -18.30 -7.96 35.78
CA ILE A 146 -17.67 -6.84 36.48
C ILE A 146 -16.31 -7.22 37.09
N ALA A 147 -16.20 -8.43 37.66
CA ALA A 147 -14.95 -8.83 38.31
C ALA A 147 -13.72 -8.88 37.35
N PRO A 148 -13.86 -9.31 36.08
CA PRO A 148 -12.74 -9.34 35.16
C PRO A 148 -12.31 -7.99 34.61
N ILE A 149 -13.09 -6.90 34.80
CA ILE A 149 -12.75 -5.57 34.28
C ILE A 149 -11.59 -4.99 35.09
N ASN A 150 -10.48 -4.67 34.41
CA ASN A 150 -9.29 -4.04 34.97
C ASN A 150 -9.24 -2.54 34.71
N GLY A 151 -10.00 -2.06 33.71
CA GLY A 151 -10.09 -0.64 33.40
C GLY A 151 -11.22 -0.34 32.41
N VAL A 152 -11.62 0.93 32.35
CA VAL A 152 -12.59 1.45 31.38
C VAL A 152 -12.01 2.74 30.78
N VAL A 153 -11.85 2.78 29.46
CA VAL A 153 -11.32 3.93 28.75
C VAL A 153 -12.18 4.30 27.55
N ALA A 154 -12.05 5.54 27.06
CA ALA A 154 -12.67 5.92 25.80
C ALA A 154 -12.00 5.16 24.65
N THR A 155 -12.80 4.64 23.72
CA THR A 155 -12.26 3.94 22.54
C THR A 155 -11.48 4.92 21.68
N ASP A 156 -10.27 4.55 21.35
CA ASP A 156 -9.44 5.22 20.35
C ASP A 156 -9.69 4.57 18.98
N ILE A 157 -9.56 5.35 17.91
CA ILE A 157 -9.68 4.84 16.54
C ILE A 157 -8.72 3.67 16.28
N ARG A 158 -7.54 3.67 16.91
CA ARG A 158 -6.54 2.60 16.81
C ARG A 158 -7.09 1.23 17.22
N THR A 159 -8.02 1.20 18.17
CA THR A 159 -8.66 -0.05 18.60
C THR A 159 -9.60 -0.60 17.52
N LEU A 160 -10.23 0.27 16.74
CA LEU A 160 -11.09 -0.12 15.61
C LEU A 160 -10.31 -0.37 14.31
N TYR A 161 -9.06 0.08 14.22
CA TYR A 161 -8.20 -0.21 13.10
C TYR A 161 -7.65 -1.65 13.19
N VAL A 162 -7.10 -2.18 12.10
CA VAL A 162 -6.59 -3.56 12.06
C VAL A 162 -5.53 -3.79 13.12
N SER A 163 -4.54 -2.90 13.23
CA SER A 163 -3.58 -2.83 14.33
C SER A 163 -3.28 -1.38 14.73
N ALA A 164 -2.91 -1.16 15.99
CA ALA A 164 -2.53 0.16 16.49
C ALA A 164 -1.21 0.64 15.86
N GLU A 165 -0.25 -0.27 15.67
CA GLU A 165 1.04 -0.01 15.05
C GLU A 165 0.85 0.45 13.60
N GLU A 166 0.05 -0.25 12.81
CA GLU A 166 -0.25 0.12 11.43
C GLU A 166 -0.98 1.47 11.34
N PHE A 167 -1.89 1.76 12.27
CA PHE A 167 -2.55 3.07 12.30
C PHE A 167 -1.54 4.22 12.44
N GLU A 168 -0.48 4.02 13.24
CA GLU A 168 0.55 5.06 13.41
C GLU A 168 1.39 5.28 12.15
N THR A 169 1.52 4.27 11.29
CA THR A 169 2.23 4.40 10.00
C THR A 169 1.48 5.21 8.96
N ILE A 170 0.16 5.40 9.11
CA ILE A 170 -0.63 6.22 8.17
C ILE A 170 -0.06 7.65 8.15
N PRO A 171 0.33 8.17 6.97
CA PRO A 171 0.82 9.54 6.86
C PRO A 171 -0.21 10.55 7.33
N LYS A 172 0.25 11.66 7.92
CA LYS A 172 -0.63 12.74 8.39
C LYS A 172 -1.31 13.50 7.25
N GLU A 173 -0.64 13.57 6.11
CA GLU A 173 -1.13 14.20 4.88
C GLU A 173 -1.48 13.14 3.85
N GLY A 174 -2.36 13.48 2.91
CA GLY A 174 -2.84 12.56 1.89
C GLY A 174 -4.14 11.84 2.25
N SER A 175 -4.74 11.23 1.23
CA SER A 175 -5.95 10.40 1.34
C SER A 175 -5.66 9.01 0.82
N TYR A 176 -6.09 8.00 1.56
CA TYR A 176 -5.83 6.58 1.27
C TYR A 176 -7.14 5.81 1.25
N ILE A 177 -7.14 4.66 0.63
CA ILE A 177 -8.33 3.82 0.49
C ILE A 177 -8.40 2.82 1.65
N TYR A 178 -9.58 2.71 2.25
CA TYR A 178 -9.84 1.83 3.39
C TYR A 178 -11.12 1.04 3.19
N GLU A 179 -11.19 -0.13 3.79
CA GLU A 179 -12.41 -0.89 4.01
C GLU A 179 -12.98 -0.51 5.37
N LEU A 180 -14.19 0.03 5.38
CA LEU A 180 -14.97 0.30 6.58
C LEU A 180 -15.99 -0.85 6.75
N TRP A 181 -15.80 -1.68 7.74
CA TRP A 181 -16.64 -2.83 8.06
C TRP A 181 -17.73 -2.43 9.05
N MET A 182 -18.99 -2.54 8.64
CA MET A 182 -20.15 -2.05 9.37
C MET A 182 -21.09 -3.19 9.69
N SER A 183 -21.31 -3.50 10.98
CA SER A 183 -22.35 -4.46 11.37
C SER A 183 -23.74 -3.96 10.98
N HIS A 184 -24.60 -4.87 10.51
CA HIS A 184 -26.00 -4.56 10.26
C HIS A 184 -26.68 -4.04 11.51
N SER A 185 -27.36 -2.91 11.40
CA SER A 185 -28.10 -2.31 12.48
C SER A 185 -29.29 -1.52 11.91
N LYS A 186 -30.38 -1.47 12.67
CA LYS A 186 -31.51 -0.59 12.34
C LYS A 186 -31.14 0.89 12.37
N GLU A 187 -30.02 1.24 13.00
CA GLU A 187 -29.53 2.60 13.09
C GLU A 187 -28.69 3.02 11.86
N ASN A 188 -28.13 2.04 11.15
CA ASN A 188 -27.24 2.26 10.00
C ASN A 188 -27.90 1.74 8.71
N SER A 189 -28.82 2.53 8.14
CA SER A 189 -29.20 2.30 6.74
C SER A 189 -28.06 2.72 5.81
N GLN A 190 -27.98 2.13 4.62
CA GLN A 190 -26.99 2.53 3.62
C GLN A 190 -27.04 4.03 3.35
N GLU A 191 -28.26 4.58 3.16
CA GLU A 191 -28.47 6.02 2.96
C GLU A 191 -27.88 6.87 4.11
N ARG A 192 -28.02 6.43 5.36
CA ARG A 192 -27.44 7.14 6.51
C ARG A 192 -25.92 7.11 6.49
N ILE A 193 -25.32 5.96 6.19
CA ILE A 193 -23.86 5.82 6.10
C ILE A 193 -23.35 6.74 4.99
N GLU A 194 -23.94 6.68 3.79
CA GLU A 194 -23.57 7.54 2.66
C GLU A 194 -23.65 9.03 3.00
N ASN A 195 -24.79 9.46 3.57
CA ASN A 195 -24.95 10.86 4.00
C ASN A 195 -23.91 11.27 5.04
N THR A 196 -23.56 10.38 5.97
CA THR A 196 -22.54 10.66 6.99
C THR A 196 -21.15 10.78 6.37
N LEU A 197 -20.77 9.87 5.48
CA LEU A 197 -19.49 9.92 4.77
C LEU A 197 -19.37 11.21 3.95
N HIS A 198 -20.43 11.56 3.21
CA HIS A 198 -20.49 12.81 2.42
C HIS A 198 -20.33 14.06 3.32
N GLN A 199 -21.01 14.12 4.47
CA GLN A 199 -20.88 15.24 5.42
C GLN A 199 -19.48 15.36 6.04
N LEU A 200 -18.76 14.24 6.16
CA LEU A 200 -17.38 14.21 6.64
C LEU A 200 -16.35 14.49 5.53
N GLY A 201 -16.79 14.65 4.28
CA GLY A 201 -15.91 14.81 3.12
C GLY A 201 -15.12 13.53 2.81
N ILE A 202 -15.66 12.36 3.17
CA ILE A 202 -15.09 11.05 2.89
C ILE A 202 -15.73 10.53 1.60
N GLU A 203 -14.90 10.17 0.63
CA GLU A 203 -15.33 9.69 -0.67
C GLU A 203 -15.71 8.20 -0.61
N LYS A 204 -16.88 7.85 -1.14
CA LYS A 204 -17.28 6.46 -1.38
C LYS A 204 -16.72 6.02 -2.73
N MET A 205 -15.85 5.02 -2.73
CA MET A 205 -15.13 4.56 -3.94
C MET A 205 -15.93 3.56 -4.78
N ALA A 206 -16.84 2.79 -4.15
CA ALA A 206 -17.63 1.77 -4.83
C ALA A 206 -18.92 1.49 -4.05
N GLU A 207 -19.86 0.75 -4.67
CA GLU A 207 -21.01 0.21 -3.95
C GLU A 207 -20.54 -0.79 -2.86
N PRO A 208 -21.15 -0.77 -1.67
CA PRO A 208 -20.73 -1.62 -0.59
C PRO A 208 -20.91 -3.11 -0.93
N LEU A 209 -19.99 -3.94 -0.45
CA LEU A 209 -20.15 -5.38 -0.47
C LEU A 209 -21.08 -5.79 0.68
N LEU A 210 -22.16 -6.49 0.34
CA LEU A 210 -23.19 -6.90 1.29
C LEU A 210 -23.01 -8.37 1.66
N PHE A 211 -22.67 -8.64 2.93
CA PHE A 211 -22.58 -9.97 3.50
C PHE A 211 -23.71 -10.22 4.49
N ASP A 212 -23.84 -11.46 4.99
CA ASP A 212 -24.79 -11.74 6.05
C ASP A 212 -24.26 -11.17 7.38
N GLY A 213 -24.92 -10.12 7.87
CA GLY A 213 -24.61 -9.46 9.14
C GLY A 213 -23.62 -8.29 9.08
N VAL A 214 -22.91 -8.07 7.96
CA VAL A 214 -21.92 -6.99 7.82
C VAL A 214 -21.87 -6.43 6.40
N ASP A 215 -21.74 -5.12 6.27
CA ASP A 215 -21.48 -4.43 5.01
C ASP A 215 -20.05 -3.89 5.00
N VAL A 216 -19.36 -4.02 3.87
CA VAL A 216 -18.01 -3.48 3.70
C VAL A 216 -18.05 -2.32 2.70
N TRP A 217 -17.68 -1.16 3.17
CA TRP A 217 -17.64 0.09 2.41
C TRP A 217 -16.22 0.41 1.99
N LEU A 218 -15.99 0.63 0.71
CA LEU A 218 -14.71 1.11 0.22
C LEU A 218 -14.71 2.64 0.24
N ILE A 219 -13.86 3.23 1.07
CA ILE A 219 -13.81 4.68 1.31
C ILE A 219 -12.40 5.23 1.07
N LYS A 220 -12.33 6.50 0.58
CA LYS A 220 -11.07 7.24 0.50
C LYS A 220 -11.09 8.36 1.54
N SER A 221 -10.10 8.37 2.41
CA SER A 221 -10.11 9.20 3.60
C SER A 221 -8.71 9.59 4.04
N THR A 222 -8.59 10.74 4.69
CA THR A 222 -7.37 11.14 5.43
C THR A 222 -7.34 10.48 6.81
N LYS A 223 -6.15 10.41 7.44
CA LYS A 223 -6.00 9.94 8.83
C LYS A 223 -6.90 10.72 9.79
N GLN A 224 -7.02 12.03 9.60
CA GLN A 224 -7.86 12.90 10.44
C GLN A 224 -9.36 12.56 10.30
N GLN A 225 -9.83 12.32 9.08
CA GLN A 225 -11.23 11.94 8.84
C GLN A 225 -11.56 10.58 9.46
N LEU A 226 -10.64 9.59 9.39
CA LEU A 226 -10.83 8.29 10.06
C LEU A 226 -11.09 8.47 11.56
N CYS A 227 -10.35 9.35 12.24
CA CYS A 227 -10.54 9.63 13.67
C CYS A 227 -11.94 10.16 14.02
N THR A 228 -12.70 10.68 13.05
CA THR A 228 -14.06 11.18 13.27
C THR A 228 -15.14 10.11 13.11
N LEU A 229 -14.83 8.98 12.48
CA LEU A 229 -15.79 7.93 12.18
C LEU A 229 -16.48 7.36 13.43
N PRO A 230 -15.78 7.02 14.54
CA PRO A 230 -16.45 6.47 15.73
C PRO A 230 -17.38 7.47 16.43
N LEU A 231 -17.19 8.77 16.21
CA LEU A 231 -18.07 9.81 16.73
C LEU A 231 -19.29 10.04 15.84
N SER A 232 -19.27 9.56 14.61
CA SER A 232 -20.27 9.85 13.57
C SER A 232 -21.11 8.63 13.21
N LEU A 233 -20.54 7.42 13.27
CA LEU A 233 -21.19 6.15 12.94
C LEU A 233 -21.12 5.16 14.10
N GLY A 234 -22.22 4.48 14.36
CA GLY A 234 -22.28 3.33 15.28
C GLY A 234 -21.97 2.01 14.55
N TYR A 235 -21.71 0.96 15.30
CA TYR A 235 -21.55 -0.41 14.81
C TYR A 235 -20.42 -0.62 13.80
N ILE A 236 -19.34 0.13 13.93
CA ILE A 236 -18.09 -0.13 13.20
C ILE A 236 -17.44 -1.37 13.81
N GLU A 237 -17.28 -2.43 13.02
CA GLU A 237 -16.56 -3.64 13.43
C GLU A 237 -15.05 -3.47 13.25
N GLY A 238 -14.65 -2.74 12.22
CA GLY A 238 -13.24 -2.50 11.95
C GLY A 238 -13.01 -1.58 10.76
N ILE A 239 -11.80 -1.04 10.73
CA ILE A 239 -11.26 -0.28 9.60
C ILE A 239 -9.98 -0.98 9.19
N ARG A 240 -9.83 -1.26 7.90
CA ARG A 240 -8.68 -1.96 7.33
C ARG A 240 -8.11 -1.17 6.17
N PRO A 241 -6.79 -1.15 5.96
CA PRO A 241 -6.24 -0.63 4.72
C PRO A 241 -6.77 -1.47 3.55
N TYR A 242 -7.14 -0.82 2.46
CA TYR A 242 -7.52 -1.54 1.26
C TYR A 242 -6.25 -1.98 0.52
N HIS A 243 -6.02 -3.27 0.48
CA HIS A 243 -4.96 -3.85 -0.34
C HIS A 243 -5.52 -4.13 -1.73
N LYS A 244 -5.03 -3.36 -2.71
CA LYS A 244 -5.30 -3.72 -4.11
C LYS A 244 -4.63 -5.07 -4.37
N PRO A 245 -5.36 -6.06 -4.91
CA PRO A 245 -4.70 -7.29 -5.35
C PRO A 245 -3.59 -6.92 -6.33
N SER A 246 -2.40 -7.45 -6.14
CA SER A 246 -1.33 -7.22 -7.11
C SER A 246 -1.68 -7.95 -8.41
N ILE A 247 -1.66 -7.22 -9.53
CA ILE A 247 -1.81 -7.82 -10.86
C ILE A 247 -0.73 -8.88 -11.08
N LEU A 248 0.43 -8.69 -10.47
CA LEU A 248 1.59 -9.57 -10.61
C LEU A 248 1.40 -10.93 -9.93
N THR A 249 0.52 -11.04 -8.93
CA THR A 249 0.18 -12.34 -8.30
C THR A 249 -0.90 -13.11 -9.05
N SER A 250 -1.49 -12.52 -10.09
CA SER A 250 -2.47 -13.17 -10.95
C SER A 250 -1.81 -14.25 -11.84
N SER A 251 -2.58 -15.25 -12.25
CA SER A 251 -2.14 -16.23 -13.25
C SER A 251 -1.89 -15.58 -14.61
N ASN A 252 -1.09 -16.21 -15.47
CA ASN A 252 -0.81 -15.67 -16.80
C ASN A 252 -2.07 -15.39 -17.65
N PRO A 253 -3.13 -16.22 -17.65
CA PRO A 253 -4.40 -15.86 -18.28
C PRO A 253 -5.02 -14.59 -17.74
N GLU A 254 -5.02 -14.39 -16.39
CA GLU A 254 -5.55 -13.18 -15.76
C GLU A 254 -4.68 -11.95 -16.07
N LYS A 255 -3.35 -12.09 -16.15
CA LYS A 255 -2.47 -10.99 -16.58
C LYS A 255 -2.77 -10.54 -18.02
N ARG A 256 -3.13 -11.48 -18.92
CA ARG A 256 -3.60 -11.13 -20.27
C ARG A 256 -4.94 -10.39 -20.25
N GLU A 257 -5.88 -10.81 -19.41
CA GLU A 257 -7.14 -10.10 -19.22
C GLU A 257 -6.92 -8.69 -18.68
N TRP A 258 -5.98 -8.52 -17.75
CA TRP A 258 -5.57 -7.20 -17.27
C TRP A 258 -4.94 -6.33 -18.35
N SER A 259 -4.06 -6.90 -19.19
CA SER A 259 -3.44 -6.18 -20.31
C SER A 259 -4.48 -5.69 -21.32
N GLU A 260 -5.44 -6.53 -21.71
CA GLU A 260 -6.56 -6.14 -22.58
C GLU A 260 -7.46 -5.07 -21.95
N LEU A 261 -7.71 -5.15 -20.66
CA LEU A 261 -8.49 -4.15 -19.93
C LEU A 261 -7.76 -2.80 -19.92
N ILE A 262 -6.45 -2.80 -19.58
CA ILE A 262 -5.60 -1.59 -19.59
C ILE A 262 -5.60 -0.95 -20.97
N LYS A 263 -5.45 -1.77 -22.03
CA LYS A 263 -5.48 -1.31 -23.43
C LYS A 263 -6.79 -0.57 -23.77
N GLY A 264 -7.92 -1.04 -23.24
CA GLY A 264 -9.23 -0.41 -23.43
C GLY A 264 -9.35 0.98 -22.81
N GLU A 265 -8.51 1.31 -21.83
CA GLU A 265 -8.49 2.58 -21.11
C GLU A 265 -7.48 3.59 -21.70
N ILE A 266 -6.75 3.24 -22.77
CA ILE A 266 -5.69 4.07 -23.33
C ILE A 266 -6.12 4.62 -24.70
N THR A 267 -5.86 5.91 -24.91
CA THR A 267 -5.95 6.57 -26.22
C THR A 267 -4.56 7.08 -26.62
N TYR A 268 -4.14 6.74 -27.83
CA TYR A 268 -2.83 7.13 -28.37
C TYR A 268 -2.99 8.28 -29.37
N ASP A 269 -2.20 9.34 -29.21
CA ASP A 269 -2.07 10.40 -30.19
C ASP A 269 -1.21 9.88 -31.36
N GLN A 270 -1.84 9.69 -32.52
CA GLN A 270 -1.17 9.15 -33.71
C GLN A 270 -0.27 10.19 -34.39
N ASP A 271 -0.47 11.47 -34.12
CA ASP A 271 0.29 12.59 -34.67
C ASP A 271 1.23 13.21 -33.61
N ALA A 272 1.63 12.42 -32.59
CA ALA A 272 2.48 12.91 -31.51
C ALA A 272 3.81 13.45 -32.02
N ASP A 273 4.08 14.73 -31.76
CA ASP A 273 5.31 15.43 -32.14
C ASP A 273 6.48 15.10 -31.21
N VAL A 274 6.21 14.67 -29.99
CA VAL A 274 7.23 14.32 -28.99
C VAL A 274 7.57 12.84 -29.08
N ILE A 275 8.87 12.54 -29.21
CA ILE A 275 9.38 11.17 -29.24
C ILE A 275 10.36 10.97 -28.08
N VAL A 276 10.12 9.96 -27.27
CA VAL A 276 11.02 9.52 -26.20
C VAL A 276 11.84 8.32 -26.70
N GLY A 277 13.16 8.46 -26.70
CA GLY A 277 14.09 7.40 -27.12
C GLY A 277 14.51 6.51 -25.95
N ILE A 278 14.29 5.22 -26.06
CA ILE A 278 14.71 4.21 -25.08
C ILE A 278 16.06 3.64 -25.50
N LEU A 279 17.11 3.92 -24.72
CA LEU A 279 18.48 3.42 -24.95
C LEU A 279 18.72 2.28 -23.94
N ASP A 280 18.42 1.05 -24.33
CA ASP A 280 18.38 -0.09 -23.42
C ASP A 280 18.68 -1.43 -24.14
N SER A 281 18.16 -2.54 -23.64
CA SER A 281 18.32 -3.90 -24.21
C SER A 281 17.48 -4.16 -25.48
N GLY A 282 16.89 -3.10 -26.06
CA GLY A 282 15.89 -3.21 -27.12
C GLY A 282 14.48 -3.18 -26.55
N VAL A 283 13.47 -3.25 -27.41
CA VAL A 283 12.05 -3.28 -27.00
C VAL A 283 11.30 -4.32 -27.82
N ASN A 284 10.38 -5.06 -27.19
CA ASN A 284 9.40 -5.88 -27.90
C ASN A 284 8.23 -5.00 -28.33
N ASN A 285 8.34 -4.36 -29.49
CA ASN A 285 7.29 -3.49 -30.02
C ASN A 285 6.05 -4.24 -30.53
N ALA A 286 6.08 -5.58 -30.58
CA ALA A 286 4.89 -6.38 -30.85
C ALA A 286 3.93 -6.42 -29.64
N HIS A 287 4.37 -6.01 -28.45
CA HIS A 287 3.51 -5.90 -27.26
C HIS A 287 2.34 -4.94 -27.54
N GLU A 288 1.12 -5.41 -27.24
CA GLU A 288 -0.13 -4.72 -27.62
C GLU A 288 -0.28 -3.29 -27.06
N LEU A 289 0.33 -3.01 -25.89
CA LEU A 289 0.34 -1.69 -25.28
C LEU A 289 1.43 -0.76 -25.85
N LEU A 290 2.48 -1.30 -26.47
CA LEU A 290 3.59 -0.52 -27.04
C LEU A 290 3.45 -0.27 -28.54
N LYS A 291 2.88 -1.25 -29.25
CA LYS A 291 2.73 -1.23 -30.71
C LYS A 291 2.15 0.06 -31.30
N PRO A 292 1.13 0.70 -30.69
CA PRO A 292 0.58 1.93 -31.23
C PRO A 292 1.54 3.13 -31.20
N ALA A 293 2.53 3.13 -30.29
CA ALA A 293 3.47 4.24 -30.08
C ALA A 293 4.88 3.96 -30.58
N LEU A 294 5.24 2.69 -30.88
CA LEU A 294 6.57 2.28 -31.30
C LEU A 294 6.51 1.42 -32.58
N PRO A 295 6.47 2.05 -33.77
CA PRO A 295 6.52 1.34 -35.04
C PRO A 295 7.94 0.82 -35.36
N ASP A 296 8.06 -0.16 -36.27
CA ASP A 296 9.33 -0.82 -36.62
C ASP A 296 10.39 0.18 -37.13
N GLU A 297 10.00 1.25 -37.80
CA GLU A 297 10.87 2.28 -38.35
C GLU A 297 11.58 3.13 -37.28
N ARG A 298 11.12 3.02 -36.02
CA ARG A 298 11.71 3.71 -34.87
C ARG A 298 12.50 2.77 -33.97
N MET A 299 13.01 1.65 -34.52
CA MET A 299 13.85 0.69 -33.82
C MET A 299 15.19 0.50 -34.51
N ASP A 300 16.28 0.56 -33.73
CA ASP A 300 17.66 0.41 -34.26
C ASP A 300 18.57 -0.26 -33.21
N VAL A 301 19.80 -0.54 -33.56
CA VAL A 301 20.83 -1.14 -32.69
C VAL A 301 22.14 -0.35 -32.81
N ALA A 302 22.83 -0.13 -31.69
CA ALA A 302 24.14 0.52 -31.61
C ALA A 302 25.27 -0.42 -31.19
N ILE A 303 25.00 -1.72 -31.13
CA ILE A 303 25.96 -2.79 -30.84
C ILE A 303 25.98 -3.81 -31.99
N GLY A 304 26.97 -4.70 -32.01
CA GLY A 304 27.18 -5.65 -33.11
C GLY A 304 26.17 -6.81 -33.21
N VAL A 305 24.90 -6.56 -32.86
CA VAL A 305 23.81 -7.54 -33.01
C VAL A 305 22.85 -7.11 -34.12
N LEU A 306 22.07 -8.05 -34.65
CA LEU A 306 21.20 -7.79 -35.80
C LEU A 306 19.76 -7.42 -35.40
N GLU A 307 19.33 -7.80 -34.21
CA GLU A 307 17.94 -7.67 -33.77
C GLU A 307 17.78 -6.56 -32.74
N ALA A 308 16.89 -5.61 -33.00
CA ALA A 308 16.56 -4.53 -32.10
C ALA A 308 15.60 -4.95 -30.97
N THR A 309 15.00 -6.15 -31.09
CA THR A 309 14.05 -6.69 -30.11
C THR A 309 14.73 -7.03 -28.79
N ASP A 310 14.04 -6.78 -27.71
CA ASP A 310 14.47 -7.12 -26.36
C ASP A 310 14.52 -8.65 -26.11
N LYS A 311 15.53 -9.10 -25.36
CA LYS A 311 15.68 -10.50 -24.94
C LYS A 311 15.86 -10.64 -23.42
N THR A 312 15.75 -9.54 -22.67
CA THR A 312 16.03 -9.50 -21.24
C THR A 312 14.91 -8.90 -20.39
N ASP A 313 13.78 -8.55 -20.99
CA ASP A 313 12.66 -7.80 -20.43
C ASP A 313 12.94 -6.33 -20.07
N HIS A 314 14.18 -5.96 -19.77
CA HIS A 314 14.50 -4.67 -19.19
C HIS A 314 14.07 -3.48 -20.07
N GLY A 315 14.45 -3.45 -21.35
CA GLY A 315 14.09 -2.36 -22.25
C GLY A 315 12.59 -2.30 -22.58
N THR A 316 11.93 -3.46 -22.63
CA THR A 316 10.47 -3.53 -22.80
C THR A 316 9.74 -2.96 -21.58
N GLY A 317 10.20 -3.30 -20.38
CA GLY A 317 9.69 -2.75 -19.12
C GLY A 317 9.91 -1.23 -19.03
N MET A 318 11.09 -0.76 -19.43
CA MET A 318 11.41 0.68 -19.51
C MET A 318 10.48 1.42 -20.47
N ALA A 319 10.21 0.85 -21.65
CA ALA A 319 9.30 1.43 -22.64
C ALA A 319 7.88 1.55 -22.09
N GLY A 320 7.40 0.52 -21.37
CA GLY A 320 6.10 0.54 -20.70
C GLY A 320 5.98 1.67 -19.67
N LEU A 321 6.96 1.82 -18.80
CA LEU A 321 6.98 2.89 -17.79
C LEU A 321 7.09 4.28 -18.43
N ALA A 322 7.94 4.46 -19.42
CA ALA A 322 8.11 5.74 -20.10
C ALA A 322 6.83 6.17 -20.84
N LEU A 323 6.11 5.22 -21.43
CA LEU A 323 4.88 5.49 -22.18
C LEU A 323 3.66 5.62 -21.29
N LEU A 324 3.47 4.70 -20.34
CA LEU A 324 2.21 4.49 -19.63
C LEU A 324 2.31 4.73 -18.12
N GLY A 325 3.50 4.72 -17.55
CA GLY A 325 3.73 4.76 -16.11
C GLY A 325 3.46 3.41 -15.44
N ASP A 326 3.21 3.43 -14.13
CA ASP A 326 2.82 2.23 -13.39
C ASP A 326 1.43 1.78 -13.84
N LEU A 327 1.35 0.64 -14.51
CA LEU A 327 0.12 0.09 -15.08
C LEU A 327 -0.93 -0.25 -14.01
N THR A 328 -0.51 -0.42 -12.76
CA THR A 328 -1.44 -0.57 -11.63
C THR A 328 -2.39 0.63 -11.54
N ASN A 329 -1.89 1.84 -11.80
CA ASN A 329 -2.71 3.05 -11.74
C ASN A 329 -3.79 3.05 -12.83
N ILE A 330 -3.47 2.64 -14.05
CA ILE A 330 -4.43 2.57 -15.17
C ILE A 330 -5.47 1.48 -14.89
N ALA A 331 -5.04 0.31 -14.44
CA ALA A 331 -5.92 -0.82 -14.17
C ALA A 331 -7.03 -0.52 -13.13
N TYR A 332 -6.73 0.34 -12.15
CA TYR A 332 -7.64 0.65 -11.05
C TYR A 332 -8.29 2.04 -11.12
N GLN A 333 -7.81 2.94 -11.97
CA GLN A 333 -8.43 4.26 -12.22
C GLN A 333 -9.38 4.19 -13.43
N ARG A 334 -10.63 3.82 -13.20
CA ARG A 334 -11.63 3.63 -14.27
C ARG A 334 -12.40 4.89 -14.65
N GLU A 335 -12.09 6.06 -14.12
CA GLU A 335 -12.93 7.25 -14.28
C GLU A 335 -12.62 8.07 -15.53
N THR A 336 -11.38 8.01 -16.04
CA THR A 336 -10.97 8.74 -17.25
C THR A 336 -9.98 7.94 -18.07
N PRO A 337 -10.18 7.77 -19.40
CA PRO A 337 -9.18 7.16 -20.26
C PRO A 337 -7.85 7.90 -20.18
N VAL A 338 -6.75 7.16 -20.20
CA VAL A 338 -5.39 7.72 -20.20
C VAL A 338 -5.03 8.13 -21.63
N ALA A 339 -4.78 9.42 -21.83
CA ALA A 339 -4.30 9.94 -23.11
C ALA A 339 -2.77 9.91 -23.15
N VAL A 340 -2.20 9.26 -24.15
CA VAL A 340 -0.76 9.22 -24.44
C VAL A 340 -0.47 10.21 -25.55
N HIS A 341 0.33 11.25 -25.25
CA HIS A 341 0.64 12.38 -26.15
C HIS A 341 2.05 12.33 -26.72
N HIS A 342 2.79 11.24 -26.54
CA HIS A 342 4.13 11.07 -27.10
C HIS A 342 4.27 9.68 -27.71
N ALA A 343 5.24 9.55 -28.59
CA ALA A 343 5.63 8.29 -29.19
C ALA A 343 6.98 7.82 -28.65
N LEU A 344 7.36 6.61 -28.98
CA LEU A 344 8.64 6.03 -28.61
C LEU A 344 9.56 5.82 -29.82
N SER A 345 10.85 5.79 -29.57
CA SER A 345 11.87 5.13 -30.38
C SER A 345 12.74 4.24 -29.49
N SER A 346 13.42 3.28 -30.06
CA SER A 346 14.28 2.35 -29.32
C SER A 346 15.60 2.14 -30.04
N VAL A 347 16.71 2.29 -29.30
CA VAL A 347 18.05 1.90 -29.78
C VAL A 347 18.64 0.91 -28.79
N LYS A 348 18.93 -0.29 -29.26
CA LYS A 348 19.53 -1.34 -28.45
C LYS A 348 21.01 -1.07 -28.22
N ILE A 349 21.39 -0.93 -26.96
CA ILE A 349 22.78 -0.67 -26.51
C ILE A 349 23.37 -1.79 -25.66
N TYR A 350 22.54 -2.77 -25.29
CA TYR A 350 22.92 -3.91 -24.47
C TYR A 350 22.20 -5.18 -24.92
N GLU A 351 22.90 -6.30 -24.88
CA GLU A 351 22.32 -7.64 -25.03
C GLU A 351 23.03 -8.62 -24.10
N ALA A 352 22.27 -9.44 -23.37
CA ALA A 352 22.82 -10.49 -22.51
C ALA A 352 23.63 -11.50 -23.33
N GLY A 353 24.85 -11.79 -22.87
CA GLY A 353 25.77 -12.68 -23.56
C GLY A 353 26.55 -12.06 -24.73
N TYR A 354 26.31 -10.78 -25.06
CA TYR A 354 27.14 -9.99 -25.95
C TYR A 354 28.03 -9.06 -25.13
N GLU A 355 29.35 -9.30 -25.16
CA GLU A 355 30.31 -8.48 -24.44
C GLU A 355 30.73 -7.29 -25.31
N THR A 356 30.17 -6.11 -25.06
CA THR A 356 30.73 -4.86 -25.56
C THR A 356 32.00 -4.56 -24.76
N PRO A 357 33.16 -4.42 -25.38
CA PRO A 357 34.38 -4.01 -24.68
C PRO A 357 34.14 -2.69 -23.92
N LYS A 358 34.49 -2.64 -22.62
CA LYS A 358 34.23 -1.47 -21.77
C LYS A 358 34.80 -0.16 -22.32
N GLU A 359 35.91 -0.20 -23.01
CA GLU A 359 36.51 0.93 -23.68
C GLU A 359 35.67 1.53 -24.80
N PHE A 360 34.70 0.77 -25.32
CA PHE A 360 33.81 1.22 -26.40
C PHE A 360 32.45 1.71 -25.93
N TYR A 361 32.13 1.64 -24.65
CA TYR A 361 30.80 2.07 -24.14
C TYR A 361 30.50 3.54 -24.47
N GLY A 362 31.50 4.42 -24.42
CA GLY A 362 31.32 5.80 -24.83
C GLY A 362 30.90 5.93 -26.30
N ALA A 363 31.52 5.15 -27.20
CA ALA A 363 31.17 5.16 -28.63
C ALA A 363 29.76 4.59 -28.88
N VAL A 364 29.36 3.55 -28.13
CA VAL A 364 27.99 3.00 -28.21
C VAL A 364 26.96 4.04 -27.80
N ILE A 365 27.23 4.79 -26.73
CA ILE A 365 26.34 5.86 -26.25
C ILE A 365 26.20 6.96 -27.30
N GLU A 366 27.32 7.41 -27.88
CA GLU A 366 27.35 8.43 -28.93
C GLU A 366 26.56 7.98 -30.18
N GLU A 367 26.78 6.74 -30.66
CA GLU A 367 26.05 6.16 -31.78
C GLU A 367 24.56 6.03 -31.49
N ALA A 368 24.20 5.56 -30.29
CA ALA A 368 22.80 5.37 -29.88
C ALA A 368 22.03 6.69 -29.82
N ILE A 369 22.64 7.73 -29.24
CA ILE A 369 22.05 9.07 -29.17
C ILE A 369 21.88 9.65 -30.59
N GLY A 370 22.86 9.46 -31.49
CA GLY A 370 22.75 9.85 -32.89
C GLY A 370 21.56 9.20 -33.58
N LYS A 371 21.45 7.87 -33.51
CA LYS A 371 20.36 7.09 -34.12
C LYS A 371 18.98 7.47 -33.55
N ALA A 372 18.88 7.64 -32.22
CA ALA A 372 17.63 8.07 -31.60
C ALA A 372 17.23 9.48 -32.09
N SER A 373 18.18 10.38 -32.24
CA SER A 373 17.95 11.73 -32.81
C SER A 373 17.51 11.69 -34.26
N ASP A 374 18.10 10.83 -35.09
CA ASP A 374 17.69 10.61 -36.48
C ASP A 374 16.23 10.10 -36.58
N MET A 375 15.76 9.38 -35.58
CA MET A 375 14.37 8.97 -35.44
C MET A 375 13.46 10.04 -34.80
N GLY A 376 14.01 11.24 -34.52
CA GLY A 376 13.27 12.39 -34.01
C GLY A 376 13.18 12.49 -32.49
N ALA A 377 13.86 11.64 -31.73
CA ALA A 377 13.84 11.71 -30.26
C ALA A 377 14.71 12.89 -29.78
N SER A 378 14.10 13.73 -28.91
CA SER A 378 14.78 14.82 -28.21
C SER A 378 14.83 14.60 -26.68
N ILE A 379 14.09 13.62 -26.18
CA ILE A 379 14.13 13.16 -24.80
C ILE A 379 14.60 11.71 -24.81
N LEU A 380 15.63 11.38 -24.05
CA LEU A 380 16.26 10.06 -24.08
C LEU A 380 16.29 9.45 -22.68
N CYS A 381 15.90 8.19 -22.58
CA CYS A 381 15.88 7.37 -21.40
C CYS A 381 17.00 6.34 -21.45
N MET A 382 17.92 6.37 -20.50
CA MET A 382 19.01 5.40 -20.40
C MET A 382 19.10 4.83 -18.98
N ALA A 383 18.75 3.56 -18.82
CA ALA A 383 18.76 2.89 -17.53
C ALA A 383 19.83 1.79 -17.39
N ILE A 384 20.79 1.77 -18.30
CA ILE A 384 21.94 0.87 -18.24
C ILE A 384 23.12 1.62 -17.58
N THR A 385 23.61 1.07 -16.47
CA THR A 385 24.76 1.59 -15.73
C THR A 385 25.84 0.53 -15.58
N ASP A 386 27.09 0.98 -15.47
CA ASP A 386 28.21 0.14 -15.05
C ASP A 386 28.23 0.12 -13.51
N GLU A 387 28.23 -1.05 -12.90
CA GLU A 387 28.27 -1.23 -11.44
C GLU A 387 29.48 -0.58 -10.77
N SER A 388 30.50 -0.19 -11.56
CA SER A 388 31.66 0.51 -11.04
C SER A 388 31.30 1.93 -10.61
N ALA A 389 31.51 2.26 -9.36
CA ALA A 389 31.37 3.60 -8.82
C ALA A 389 32.72 4.34 -8.89
N TYR A 390 32.75 5.46 -9.59
CA TYR A 390 33.97 6.26 -9.80
C TYR A 390 34.04 7.51 -8.91
N ASN A 391 33.25 7.58 -7.88
CA ASN A 391 33.17 8.68 -6.89
C ASN A 391 33.07 10.08 -7.53
N GLY A 392 32.29 10.20 -8.61
CA GLY A 392 32.08 11.44 -9.34
C GLY A 392 33.16 11.79 -10.38
N ILE A 393 34.20 10.98 -10.51
CA ILE A 393 35.22 11.15 -11.57
C ILE A 393 34.60 10.80 -12.92
N ALA A 394 34.87 11.62 -13.92
CA ALA A 394 34.40 11.39 -15.28
C ALA A 394 34.97 10.07 -15.85
N THR A 395 34.10 9.28 -16.48
CA THR A 395 34.46 8.09 -17.25
C THR A 395 34.38 8.42 -18.76
N SER A 396 34.89 7.54 -19.61
CA SER A 396 34.72 7.70 -21.07
C SER A 396 33.23 7.72 -21.46
N SER A 397 32.40 6.92 -20.79
CA SER A 397 30.95 6.87 -21.02
C SER A 397 30.25 8.15 -20.59
N SER A 398 30.56 8.69 -19.39
CA SER A 398 29.97 9.96 -18.95
C SER A 398 30.46 11.17 -19.77
N ALA A 399 31.72 11.16 -20.23
CA ALA A 399 32.25 12.21 -21.07
C ALA A 399 31.62 12.17 -22.48
N ALA A 400 31.45 10.98 -23.08
CA ALA A 400 30.77 10.82 -24.35
C ALA A 400 29.27 11.24 -24.25
N LEU A 401 28.64 10.95 -23.13
CA LEU A 401 27.27 11.40 -22.85
C LEU A 401 27.20 12.93 -22.77
N ASP A 402 28.11 13.57 -22.04
CA ASP A 402 28.18 15.02 -21.91
C ASP A 402 28.41 15.70 -23.27
N GLU A 403 29.31 15.16 -24.10
CA GLU A 403 29.60 15.67 -25.46
C GLU A 403 28.38 15.50 -26.38
N SER A 404 27.71 14.35 -26.31
CA SER A 404 26.51 14.06 -27.12
C SER A 404 25.33 14.95 -26.77
N ILE A 405 25.18 15.35 -25.50
CA ILE A 405 24.12 16.26 -25.04
C ILE A 405 24.44 17.71 -25.49
N TYR A 406 25.69 18.14 -25.34
CA TYR A 406 26.13 19.48 -25.67
C TYR A 406 26.89 19.47 -27.02
N HIS A 407 26.15 19.18 -28.09
CA HIS A 407 26.73 19.06 -29.41
C HIS A 407 26.82 20.43 -30.12
N GLN A 408 28.00 20.77 -30.68
CA GLN A 408 28.25 22.00 -31.45
C GLN A 408 27.84 23.30 -30.71
N GLY A 409 27.91 23.32 -29.39
CA GLY A 409 27.57 24.50 -28.60
C GLY A 409 26.08 24.70 -28.35
N GLN A 410 25.27 23.70 -28.64
CA GLN A 410 23.82 23.68 -28.37
C GLN A 410 23.44 22.48 -27.52
N CYS A 411 22.49 22.68 -26.60
CA CYS A 411 21.87 21.64 -25.80
C CYS A 411 20.44 21.48 -26.32
N ASP A 412 20.23 20.53 -27.21
CA ASP A 412 18.94 20.26 -27.89
C ASP A 412 18.30 18.95 -27.48
N ARG A 413 18.89 18.28 -26.49
CA ARG A 413 18.45 16.98 -25.98
C ARG A 413 18.39 16.95 -24.47
N LEU A 414 17.38 16.30 -23.94
CA LEU A 414 17.28 15.94 -22.52
C LEU A 414 17.60 14.46 -22.38
N VAL A 415 18.63 14.10 -21.65
CA VAL A 415 18.96 12.72 -21.36
C VAL A 415 18.78 12.45 -19.87
N LEU A 416 17.91 11.51 -19.55
CA LEU A 416 17.67 11.03 -18.20
C LEU A 416 18.40 9.70 -18.02
N VAL A 417 19.18 9.62 -16.92
CA VAL A 417 20.02 8.46 -16.63
C VAL A 417 19.72 7.94 -15.23
N SER A 418 19.60 6.63 -15.08
CA SER A 418 19.42 6.01 -13.76
C SER A 418 20.65 6.20 -12.86
N ALA A 419 20.43 6.49 -11.58
CA ALA A 419 21.52 6.70 -10.62
C ALA A 419 22.38 5.45 -10.36
N GLY A 420 21.89 4.29 -10.73
CA GLY A 420 22.45 2.99 -10.37
C GLY A 420 21.79 2.38 -9.15
N ASN A 421 21.97 1.08 -8.97
CA ASN A 421 21.21 0.28 -8.03
C ASN A 421 22.08 -0.39 -6.98
N ILE A 422 21.55 -0.46 -5.76
CA ILE A 422 22.03 -1.32 -4.70
C ILE A 422 21.33 -2.66 -4.87
N GLN A 423 22.11 -3.72 -4.98
CA GLN A 423 21.55 -5.08 -5.07
C GLN A 423 20.85 -5.45 -3.76
N THR A 424 19.71 -6.12 -3.84
CA THR A 424 18.89 -6.44 -2.66
C THR A 424 19.68 -7.11 -1.52
N PRO A 425 20.60 -8.07 -1.76
CA PRO A 425 21.40 -8.67 -0.70
C PRO A 425 22.38 -7.71 -0.01
N ASP A 426 22.70 -6.58 -0.63
CA ASP A 426 23.64 -5.57 -0.10
C ASP A 426 22.93 -4.48 0.72
N VAL A 427 21.61 -4.56 0.83
CA VAL A 427 20.80 -3.65 1.63
C VAL A 427 20.78 -4.13 3.08
N ASP A 428 21.19 -3.28 4.02
CA ASP A 428 21.04 -3.57 5.45
C ASP A 428 19.63 -3.22 5.93
N HIS A 429 18.82 -4.23 6.22
CA HIS A 429 17.44 -4.02 6.69
C HIS A 429 17.34 -3.24 8.00
N ASN A 430 18.38 -3.26 8.86
CA ASN A 430 18.38 -2.48 10.10
C ASN A 430 18.69 -1.00 9.86
N ASN A 431 19.39 -0.69 8.75
CA ASN A 431 19.80 0.68 8.44
C ASN A 431 20.03 0.90 6.93
N TYR A 432 19.00 0.67 6.13
CA TYR A 432 19.10 0.79 4.67
C TYR A 432 19.55 2.19 4.20
N ILE A 433 19.31 3.23 4.98
CA ILE A 433 19.77 4.59 4.65
C ILE A 433 21.29 4.67 4.59
N GLU A 434 22.01 3.96 5.47
CA GLU A 434 23.48 3.90 5.40
C GLU A 434 23.93 3.10 4.17
N SER A 435 23.19 2.07 3.76
CA SER A 435 23.44 1.41 2.46
C SER A 435 23.31 2.39 1.32
N CYS A 436 22.25 3.22 1.26
CA CYS A 436 22.09 4.26 0.24
C CYS A 436 23.20 5.32 0.27
N LYS A 437 23.70 5.68 1.45
CA LYS A 437 24.82 6.61 1.62
C LYS A 437 26.17 6.00 1.23
N ALA A 438 26.35 4.71 1.41
CA ALA A 438 27.61 4.02 1.10
C ALA A 438 27.78 3.73 -0.39
N ASN A 439 26.69 3.64 -1.15
CA ASN A 439 26.70 3.27 -2.55
C ASN A 439 26.65 4.51 -3.46
N ALA A 440 27.77 4.73 -4.16
CA ALA A 440 27.92 5.88 -5.04
C ALA A 440 27.14 5.72 -6.36
N VAL A 441 26.69 6.84 -6.91
CA VAL A 441 26.12 6.90 -8.27
C VAL A 441 27.05 6.22 -9.26
N GLN A 442 26.49 5.37 -10.10
CA GLN A 442 27.19 4.52 -11.06
C GLN A 442 27.39 5.23 -12.41
N SER A 443 28.42 4.82 -13.17
CA SER A 443 28.68 5.35 -14.52
C SER A 443 27.57 4.89 -15.49
N PRO A 444 27.11 5.79 -16.41
CA PRO A 444 27.56 7.13 -16.70
C PRO A 444 26.78 8.26 -15.99
N ALA A 445 26.02 7.96 -14.96
CA ALA A 445 25.14 8.93 -14.31
C ALA A 445 25.86 10.09 -13.59
N GLN A 446 27.20 10.05 -13.46
CA GLN A 446 28.00 11.19 -13.01
C GLN A 446 28.18 12.28 -14.08
N ALA A 447 27.66 12.10 -15.29
CA ALA A 447 27.68 13.10 -16.35
C ALA A 447 27.09 14.45 -15.88
N TRP A 448 27.64 15.56 -16.39
CA TRP A 448 27.25 16.92 -15.97
C TRP A 448 25.98 17.41 -16.65
N ASN A 449 25.80 17.05 -17.93
CA ASN A 449 24.70 17.52 -18.76
C ASN A 449 23.48 16.60 -18.73
N ALA A 450 23.61 15.35 -18.21
CA ALA A 450 22.51 14.44 -18.03
C ALA A 450 21.77 14.68 -16.70
N LEU A 451 20.46 14.49 -16.71
CA LEU A 451 19.63 14.50 -15.53
C LEU A 451 19.63 13.10 -14.90
N THR A 452 20.23 12.96 -13.73
CA THR A 452 20.29 11.67 -13.02
C THR A 452 19.06 11.48 -12.17
N VAL A 453 18.43 10.32 -12.30
CA VAL A 453 17.20 9.96 -11.62
C VAL A 453 17.47 8.90 -10.56
N GLY A 454 17.20 9.24 -9.31
CA GLY A 454 17.18 8.32 -8.18
C GLY A 454 15.77 7.81 -7.88
N ALA A 455 15.66 6.98 -6.86
CA ALA A 455 14.39 6.40 -6.49
C ALA A 455 13.95 6.78 -5.08
N TYR A 456 12.65 7.12 -4.92
CA TYR A 456 11.93 7.15 -3.67
C TYR A 456 10.81 6.11 -3.73
N THR A 457 10.03 5.92 -2.66
CA THR A 457 8.90 5.00 -2.70
C THR A 457 7.70 5.47 -1.87
N GLU A 458 6.51 5.27 -2.42
CA GLU A 458 5.22 5.30 -1.71
C GLU A 458 4.66 3.88 -1.49
N LYS A 459 5.33 2.86 -2.03
CA LYS A 459 4.89 1.47 -1.95
C LYS A 459 5.32 0.86 -0.63
N THR A 460 4.38 0.76 0.31
CA THR A 460 4.62 0.30 1.68
C THR A 460 3.58 -0.69 2.19
N LEU A 461 2.60 -1.05 1.36
CA LEU A 461 1.56 -1.99 1.72
C LEU A 461 1.85 -3.36 1.12
N VAL A 462 1.90 -4.38 1.95
CA VAL A 462 2.12 -5.78 1.57
C VAL A 462 0.97 -6.60 2.14
N GLY A 463 0.37 -7.46 1.30
CA GLY A 463 -0.74 -8.31 1.71
C GLY A 463 -0.35 -9.47 2.62
N ASP A 464 0.92 -9.86 2.63
CA ASP A 464 1.49 -10.91 3.49
C ASP A 464 2.25 -10.28 4.66
N GLU A 465 1.70 -10.37 5.87
CA GLU A 465 2.26 -9.80 7.09
C GLU A 465 3.67 -10.33 7.47
N SER A 466 4.12 -11.43 6.86
CA SER A 466 5.47 -11.95 7.05
C SER A 466 6.56 -11.09 6.38
N PHE A 467 6.16 -10.20 5.46
CA PHE A 467 7.04 -9.26 4.77
C PHE A 467 6.89 -7.86 5.34
N LYS A 468 8.01 -7.21 5.63
CA LYS A 468 8.06 -5.85 6.16
C LYS A 468 8.75 -4.92 5.17
N PRO A 469 8.09 -3.88 4.64
CA PRO A 469 8.74 -2.91 3.78
C PRO A 469 9.81 -2.14 4.54
N LEU A 470 10.96 -1.88 3.93
CA LEU A 470 12.08 -1.20 4.59
C LEU A 470 11.92 0.31 4.63
N ALA A 471 11.55 0.92 3.51
CA ALA A 471 11.34 2.36 3.44
C ALA A 471 9.91 2.73 3.84
N ALA A 472 9.77 3.82 4.60
CA ALA A 472 8.50 4.46 4.88
C ALA A 472 7.99 5.22 3.63
N PRO A 473 6.67 5.56 3.55
CA PRO A 473 6.13 6.34 2.44
C PRO A 473 6.87 7.66 2.27
N GLY A 474 7.22 8.02 1.03
CA GLY A 474 8.02 9.20 0.69
C GLY A 474 9.52 9.07 1.03
N GLY A 475 9.94 7.94 1.57
CA GLY A 475 11.34 7.67 1.88
C GLY A 475 12.18 7.33 0.65
N VAL A 476 13.50 7.47 0.75
CA VAL A 476 14.43 7.00 -0.29
C VAL A 476 14.22 5.50 -0.50
N SER A 477 14.09 5.07 -1.75
CA SER A 477 14.03 3.65 -2.07
C SER A 477 15.33 2.95 -1.70
N PRO A 478 15.28 1.75 -1.09
CA PRO A 478 16.49 1.01 -0.72
C PRO A 478 17.38 0.62 -1.91
N TYR A 479 16.85 0.71 -3.12
CA TYR A 479 17.62 0.47 -4.35
C TYR A 479 18.50 1.65 -4.76
N SER A 480 18.26 2.89 -4.27
CA SER A 480 18.83 4.10 -4.85
C SER A 480 20.27 4.36 -4.42
N CYS A 481 21.19 4.46 -5.40
CA CYS A 481 22.51 5.03 -5.22
C CYS A 481 22.45 6.56 -5.05
N SER A 482 23.51 7.14 -4.44
CA SER A 482 23.61 8.57 -4.19
C SER A 482 25.03 9.12 -4.39
N SER A 483 25.19 10.45 -4.49
CA SER A 483 26.49 11.09 -4.51
C SER A 483 27.09 11.34 -3.13
N TYR A 484 26.48 10.82 -2.06
CA TYR A 484 26.95 11.04 -0.69
C TYR A 484 28.43 10.64 -0.46
N PRO A 485 28.95 9.53 -1.06
CA PRO A 485 30.35 9.16 -0.91
C PRO A 485 31.34 10.05 -1.67
N TRP A 486 30.87 10.93 -2.56
CA TRP A 486 31.75 11.71 -3.40
C TRP A 486 32.52 12.78 -2.60
N HIS A 487 33.78 12.96 -2.93
CA HIS A 487 34.61 14.03 -2.35
C HIS A 487 34.23 15.41 -2.90
N GLU A 488 33.73 15.48 -4.13
CA GLU A 488 33.24 16.71 -4.76
C GLU A 488 31.77 16.92 -4.36
N LYS A 489 31.43 18.19 -4.08
CA LYS A 489 30.07 18.55 -3.60
C LYS A 489 29.08 18.70 -4.74
N ARG A 490 28.96 17.70 -5.62
CA ARG A 490 27.86 17.63 -6.58
C ARG A 490 26.72 16.80 -6.02
N ASN A 491 25.53 17.28 -6.19
CA ASN A 491 24.34 16.54 -5.77
C ASN A 491 23.84 15.70 -6.95
N LYS A 492 23.96 14.41 -6.85
CA LYS A 492 23.35 13.40 -7.71
C LYS A 492 22.64 12.36 -6.83
N PRO A 493 21.46 11.88 -7.19
CA PRO A 493 20.64 12.30 -8.35
C PRO A 493 20.10 13.72 -8.19
N GLU A 494 19.71 14.39 -9.29
CA GLU A 494 19.06 15.70 -9.27
C GLU A 494 17.57 15.58 -8.97
N ILE A 495 16.93 14.51 -9.41
CA ILE A 495 15.52 14.23 -9.17
C ILE A 495 15.32 12.80 -8.70
N VAL A 496 14.17 12.54 -8.10
CA VAL A 496 13.75 11.19 -7.70
C VAL A 496 12.31 10.92 -8.17
N MET A 497 12.05 9.68 -8.57
CA MET A 497 10.71 9.17 -8.90
C MET A 497 10.45 7.87 -8.15
N GLU A 498 9.21 7.35 -8.21
CA GLU A 498 8.86 6.07 -7.61
C GLU A 498 9.71 4.93 -8.21
N GLY A 499 10.40 4.18 -7.38
CA GLY A 499 11.25 3.07 -7.80
C GLY A 499 10.99 1.77 -7.06
N GLY A 500 9.86 1.68 -6.35
CA GLY A 500 9.54 0.50 -5.54
C GLY A 500 10.32 0.44 -4.23
N ASN A 501 10.04 -0.61 -3.46
CA ASN A 501 10.61 -0.83 -2.13
C ASN A 501 11.17 -2.24 -2.00
N VAL A 502 12.03 -2.44 -1.01
CA VAL A 502 12.52 -3.75 -0.61
C VAL A 502 11.73 -4.22 0.61
N ALA A 503 11.40 -5.50 0.64
CA ALA A 503 10.81 -6.17 1.78
C ALA A 503 11.86 -6.93 2.58
N TYR A 504 11.67 -7.02 3.89
CA TYR A 504 12.39 -7.94 4.77
C TYR A 504 11.47 -9.09 5.19
N HIS A 505 11.99 -10.30 5.12
CA HIS A 505 11.34 -11.51 5.61
C HIS A 505 12.35 -12.34 6.41
N ASP A 506 11.94 -12.91 7.55
CA ASP A 506 12.86 -13.59 8.48
C ASP A 506 13.68 -14.72 7.84
N LEU A 507 13.11 -15.43 6.86
CA LEU A 507 13.78 -16.53 6.14
C LEU A 507 14.43 -16.08 4.83
N LEU A 508 13.77 -15.21 4.06
CA LEU A 508 14.23 -14.77 2.73
C LEU A 508 15.17 -13.57 2.82
N ARG A 509 15.23 -12.93 3.97
CA ARG A 509 16.01 -11.71 4.23
C ARG A 509 15.48 -10.56 3.39
N GLU A 510 16.34 -9.69 2.88
CA GLU A 510 16.00 -8.60 1.98
C GLU A 510 15.61 -9.16 0.62
N THR A 511 14.43 -8.81 0.14
CA THR A 511 13.88 -9.36 -1.10
C THR A 511 12.96 -8.37 -1.82
N SER A 512 12.83 -8.52 -3.13
CA SER A 512 11.79 -7.84 -3.89
C SER A 512 10.43 -8.49 -3.62
N HIS A 513 9.38 -7.68 -3.63
CA HIS A 513 8.02 -8.15 -3.44
C HIS A 513 7.08 -7.52 -4.47
N SER A 514 6.15 -8.29 -5.02
CA SER A 514 5.23 -7.83 -6.07
C SER A 514 4.38 -6.62 -5.65
N ASP A 515 3.91 -6.58 -4.39
CA ASP A 515 3.11 -5.47 -3.88
C ASP A 515 3.92 -4.18 -3.71
N LEU A 516 5.25 -4.28 -3.64
CA LEU A 516 6.19 -3.18 -3.52
C LEU A 516 6.87 -2.81 -4.85
N SER A 517 6.43 -3.41 -5.94
CA SER A 517 6.95 -3.20 -7.30
C SER A 517 5.99 -2.36 -8.13
N LEU A 518 6.52 -1.70 -9.16
CA LEU A 518 5.72 -1.14 -10.23
C LEU A 518 5.32 -2.27 -11.20
N VAL A 519 4.25 -2.07 -11.94
CA VAL A 519 3.81 -2.99 -13.00
C VAL A 519 4.05 -2.36 -14.35
N THR A 520 4.72 -3.10 -15.24
CA THR A 520 5.02 -2.64 -16.59
C THR A 520 4.81 -3.74 -17.63
N THR A 521 5.13 -3.45 -18.87
CA THR A 521 5.08 -4.39 -20.00
C THR A 521 6.27 -5.36 -19.97
N SER A 522 6.03 -6.63 -20.33
CA SER A 522 7.03 -7.69 -20.45
C SER A 522 7.28 -8.05 -21.92
N ASN A 523 8.43 -8.62 -22.23
CA ASN A 523 8.71 -9.14 -23.56
C ASN A 523 8.08 -10.53 -23.81
N GLU A 524 7.55 -11.16 -22.76
CA GLU A 524 6.95 -12.49 -22.80
C GLU A 524 5.47 -12.43 -23.19
N GLN A 525 5.10 -12.99 -24.34
CA GLN A 525 3.73 -12.96 -24.84
C GLN A 525 2.72 -13.64 -23.89
N GLU A 526 3.14 -14.71 -23.23
CA GLU A 526 2.30 -15.48 -22.29
C GLU A 526 2.14 -14.77 -20.94
N GLU A 527 3.05 -13.86 -20.60
CA GLU A 527 3.08 -13.08 -19.37
C GLU A 527 3.34 -11.60 -19.69
N PRO A 528 2.33 -10.87 -20.22
CA PRO A 528 2.56 -9.54 -20.80
C PRO A 528 2.85 -8.44 -19.77
N LEU A 529 2.73 -8.72 -18.49
CA LEU A 529 2.93 -7.77 -17.39
C LEU A 529 3.94 -8.33 -16.38
N GLU A 530 4.90 -7.49 -15.99
CA GLU A 530 5.97 -7.87 -15.07
C GLU A 530 6.20 -6.84 -13.94
N PRO A 531 6.85 -7.26 -12.82
CA PRO A 531 7.32 -6.34 -11.79
C PRO A 531 8.55 -5.57 -12.26
N PHE A 532 8.62 -4.29 -11.94
CA PHE A 532 9.77 -3.46 -12.28
C PHE A 532 10.12 -2.52 -11.12
N ASN A 533 11.41 -2.37 -10.82
CA ASN A 533 11.87 -1.68 -9.63
C ASN A 533 13.13 -0.85 -9.88
N ALA A 534 13.62 -0.24 -8.82
CA ALA A 534 14.88 0.43 -8.69
C ALA A 534 14.96 1.75 -9.46
N THR A 535 16.17 2.26 -9.67
CA THR A 535 16.37 3.54 -10.35
C THR A 535 16.06 3.47 -11.84
N SER A 536 16.04 2.27 -12.43
CA SER A 536 15.54 2.05 -13.78
C SER A 536 14.04 2.38 -13.87
N ALA A 537 13.23 1.87 -12.95
CA ALA A 537 11.80 2.19 -12.89
C ALA A 537 11.57 3.69 -12.70
N ALA A 538 12.28 4.30 -11.77
CA ALA A 538 12.24 5.74 -11.53
C ALA A 538 12.59 6.55 -12.79
N THR A 539 13.61 6.11 -13.54
CA THR A 539 14.04 6.78 -14.79
C THR A 539 12.97 6.65 -15.87
N GLY A 540 12.35 5.48 -16.04
CA GLY A 540 11.22 5.31 -16.95
C GLY A 540 10.06 6.27 -16.64
N LEU A 541 9.69 6.41 -15.37
CA LEU A 541 8.62 7.32 -14.95
C LEU A 541 8.95 8.81 -15.18
N ALA A 542 10.20 9.21 -15.12
CA ALA A 542 10.62 10.61 -15.23
C ALA A 542 10.41 11.23 -16.62
N HIS A 543 9.99 10.44 -17.61
CA HIS A 543 9.70 10.87 -18.99
C HIS A 543 8.24 11.28 -19.22
N ARG A 544 7.40 11.07 -18.23
CA ARG A 544 5.95 11.30 -18.28
C ARG A 544 5.49 12.62 -17.57
#